data_d1884b78e23f64a86f0f34c5d77be671
#
_entry.id   d1884b78e23f64a86f0f34c5d77be671
#
_cell.length_a   1.000
_cell.length_b   1.000
_cell.length_c   1.000
_cell.angle_alpha   90.00
_cell.angle_beta   90.00
_cell.angle_gamma   90.00
#
_symmetry.space_group_name_H-M   'P 1'
#
loop_
_entity.id
_entity.type
_entity.pdbx_description
1 polymer ?
#
loop_
_entity_poly.entity_id
_entity_poly.type
_entity_poly.pdbx_seq_one_letter_code
_entity_poly.pdbx_strand_id
1 'polypeptide(L)'
;ELIEAIVANDEKLMNDYLEGNEPSLDVLKTTLRKAVISNDIFPVFAGSALKNKGVQLVLDAVVDYLPSPLDIPPIPGIDPNTDEEAFRHADDKEPFSALAFKIATDPFVGQIIFFRVYSGSIEAGSYVYNPRTRNKERIGRILRMHANDREEVKKVFAGEIAAAVGLKDTITSDTLCDEAKPIELNRIVFPEPVISLRV
;
A
#
# COMPACT_ATOMS: atom_id res chain seq x y z
N GLU A 1 3.79 -20.14 -26.36
CA GLU A 1 3.83 -18.67 -26.11
C GLU A 1 3.70 -18.30 -24.60
N LEU A 2 2.57 -18.67 -23.91
CA LEU A 2 2.41 -18.28 -22.48
C LEU A 2 3.46 -18.93 -21.58
N ILE A 3 3.64 -20.27 -21.71
CA ILE A 3 4.65 -21.00 -20.93
C ILE A 3 6.05 -20.46 -21.22
N GLU A 4 6.38 -20.25 -22.48
CA GLU A 4 7.67 -19.69 -22.92
C GLU A 4 7.93 -18.33 -22.30
N ALA A 5 6.93 -17.44 -22.29
CA ALA A 5 7.05 -16.12 -21.67
C ALA A 5 7.30 -16.21 -20.15
N ILE A 6 6.72 -17.21 -19.48
CA ILE A 6 6.94 -17.42 -18.04
C ILE A 6 8.32 -18.00 -17.78
N VAL A 7 8.71 -19.09 -18.49
CA VAL A 7 9.99 -19.77 -18.23
C VAL A 7 11.20 -18.93 -18.63
N ALA A 8 11.04 -17.97 -19.57
CA ALA A 8 12.08 -17.03 -19.97
C ALA A 8 12.61 -16.15 -18.82
N ASN A 9 11.88 -16.07 -17.69
CA ASN A 9 12.29 -15.31 -16.51
C ASN A 9 13.14 -16.12 -15.51
N ASP A 10 13.44 -17.40 -15.83
CA ASP A 10 14.30 -18.26 -15.01
C ASP A 10 15.15 -19.12 -15.93
N GLU A 11 16.48 -18.87 -15.95
CA GLU A 11 17.42 -19.56 -16.86
C GLU A 11 17.39 -21.09 -16.71
N LYS A 12 17.29 -21.58 -15.47
CA LYS A 12 17.25 -23.03 -15.25
C LYS A 12 15.95 -23.62 -15.77
N LEU A 13 14.82 -22.97 -15.50
CA LEU A 13 13.52 -23.42 -15.95
C LEU A 13 13.40 -23.37 -17.48
N MET A 14 14.01 -22.37 -18.12
CA MET A 14 14.09 -22.24 -19.57
C MET A 14 14.88 -23.39 -20.20
N ASN A 15 16.04 -23.74 -19.63
CA ASN A 15 16.84 -24.84 -20.11
C ASN A 15 16.12 -26.19 -19.98
N ASP A 16 15.51 -26.46 -18.82
CA ASP A 16 14.70 -27.65 -18.58
C ASP A 16 13.54 -27.76 -19.61
N TYR A 17 12.89 -26.64 -19.90
CA TYR A 17 11.81 -26.59 -20.91
C TYR A 17 12.30 -26.84 -22.32
N LEU A 18 13.47 -26.33 -22.72
CA LEU A 18 14.08 -26.58 -24.04
C LEU A 18 14.51 -28.03 -24.19
N GLU A 19 14.85 -28.73 -23.09
CA GLU A 19 15.13 -30.18 -23.09
C GLU A 19 13.86 -31.04 -23.17
N GLY A 20 12.68 -30.43 -23.21
CA GLY A 20 11.39 -31.11 -23.33
C GLY A 20 10.72 -31.42 -21.97
N ASN A 21 11.22 -30.92 -20.88
CA ASN A 21 10.63 -31.07 -19.53
C ASN A 21 9.60 -29.97 -19.29
N GLU A 22 8.31 -30.28 -19.32
CA GLU A 22 7.27 -29.30 -19.01
C GLU A 22 7.20 -29.02 -17.51
N PRO A 23 7.26 -27.73 -17.10
CA PRO A 23 7.13 -27.36 -15.68
C PRO A 23 5.74 -27.65 -15.12
N SER A 24 5.66 -28.00 -13.85
CA SER A 24 4.38 -28.15 -13.17
C SER A 24 3.66 -26.80 -13.03
N LEU A 25 2.33 -26.86 -12.85
CA LEU A 25 1.49 -25.68 -12.69
C LEU A 25 1.95 -24.80 -11.50
N ASP A 26 2.37 -25.40 -10.40
CA ASP A 26 2.84 -24.68 -9.20
C ASP A 26 4.15 -23.93 -9.47
N VAL A 27 5.08 -24.55 -10.24
CA VAL A 27 6.32 -23.90 -10.66
C VAL A 27 6.01 -22.72 -11.59
N LEU A 28 5.12 -22.92 -12.58
CA LEU A 28 4.68 -21.83 -13.48
C LEU A 28 4.05 -20.66 -12.70
N LYS A 29 3.15 -20.92 -11.76
CA LYS A 29 2.53 -19.89 -10.93
C LYS A 29 3.54 -19.13 -10.08
N THR A 30 4.48 -19.85 -9.47
CA THR A 30 5.53 -19.24 -8.64
C THR A 30 6.47 -18.35 -9.47
N THR A 31 6.87 -18.82 -10.66
CA THR A 31 7.72 -18.05 -11.58
C THR A 31 6.98 -16.84 -12.13
N LEU A 32 5.72 -17.00 -12.51
CA LEU A 32 4.88 -15.89 -12.98
C LEU A 32 4.71 -14.84 -11.87
N ARG A 33 4.44 -15.24 -10.62
CA ARG A 33 4.35 -14.30 -9.49
C ARG A 33 5.63 -13.49 -9.32
N LYS A 34 6.79 -14.12 -9.36
CA LYS A 34 8.09 -13.41 -9.27
C LYS A 34 8.25 -12.38 -10.38
N ALA A 35 7.95 -12.79 -11.64
CA ALA A 35 8.04 -11.92 -12.80
C ALA A 35 7.03 -10.75 -12.76
N VAL A 36 5.86 -10.94 -12.16
CA VAL A 36 4.88 -9.85 -11.93
C VAL A 36 5.36 -8.89 -10.87
N ILE A 37 5.91 -9.39 -9.76
CA ILE A 37 6.44 -8.55 -8.67
C ILE A 37 7.64 -7.71 -9.12
N SER A 38 8.51 -8.27 -9.98
CA SER A 38 9.64 -7.54 -10.59
C SER A 38 9.24 -6.61 -11.74
N ASN A 39 7.98 -6.61 -12.16
CA ASN A 39 7.43 -5.87 -13.32
C ASN A 39 7.96 -6.31 -14.68
N ASP A 40 8.39 -7.56 -14.83
CA ASP A 40 8.85 -8.13 -16.09
C ASP A 40 7.69 -8.67 -16.95
N ILE A 41 6.59 -9.10 -16.29
CA ILE A 41 5.37 -9.59 -16.95
C ILE A 41 4.13 -8.92 -16.37
N PHE A 42 3.18 -8.60 -17.24
CA PHE A 42 1.86 -8.07 -16.91
C PHE A 42 0.77 -9.04 -17.36
N PRO A 43 0.17 -9.86 -16.46
CA PRO A 43 -0.86 -10.80 -16.83
C PRO A 43 -2.15 -10.08 -17.23
N VAL A 44 -2.75 -10.48 -18.34
CA VAL A 44 -4.00 -9.92 -18.87
C VAL A 44 -5.09 -10.98 -18.83
N PHE A 45 -6.24 -10.63 -18.24
CA PHE A 45 -7.40 -11.49 -18.11
C PHE A 45 -8.59 -10.93 -18.89
N ALA A 46 -9.36 -11.82 -19.50
CA ALA A 46 -10.59 -11.46 -20.20
C ALA A 46 -11.81 -11.98 -19.44
N GLY A 47 -12.85 -11.15 -19.35
CA GLY A 47 -14.08 -11.51 -18.67
C GLY A 47 -15.23 -10.57 -19.02
N SER A 48 -16.38 -10.82 -18.42
CA SER A 48 -17.57 -9.96 -18.54
C SER A 48 -18.17 -9.71 -17.16
N ALA A 49 -17.91 -8.55 -16.59
CA ALA A 49 -18.48 -8.14 -15.30
C ALA A 49 -20.02 -8.15 -15.33
N LEU A 50 -20.61 -7.62 -16.41
CA LEU A 50 -22.06 -7.60 -16.59
C LEU A 50 -22.70 -9.00 -16.58
N LYS A 51 -21.99 -10.00 -17.13
CA LYS A 51 -22.47 -11.39 -17.18
C LYS A 51 -21.95 -12.25 -16.05
N ASN A 52 -21.18 -11.66 -15.10
CA ASN A 52 -20.50 -12.35 -13.99
C ASN A 52 -19.66 -13.55 -14.49
N LYS A 53 -18.91 -13.36 -15.60
CA LYS A 53 -18.00 -14.38 -16.14
C LYS A 53 -16.56 -13.97 -15.97
N GLY A 54 -15.75 -14.85 -15.39
CA GLY A 54 -14.32 -14.64 -15.18
C GLY A 54 -13.98 -13.73 -13.99
N VAL A 55 -14.96 -13.21 -13.22
CA VAL A 55 -14.71 -12.29 -12.09
C VAL A 55 -13.93 -12.98 -10.98
N GLN A 56 -14.29 -14.23 -10.63
CA GLN A 56 -13.60 -15.01 -9.60
C GLN A 56 -12.14 -15.26 -9.99
N LEU A 57 -11.87 -15.59 -11.26
CA LEU A 57 -10.51 -15.82 -11.76
C LEU A 57 -9.63 -14.55 -11.66
N VAL A 58 -10.22 -13.37 -11.85
CA VAL A 58 -9.50 -12.11 -11.66
C VAL A 58 -9.19 -11.88 -10.18
N LEU A 59 -10.13 -12.19 -9.28
CA LEU A 59 -9.89 -12.09 -7.83
C LEU A 59 -8.82 -13.08 -7.36
N ASP A 60 -8.86 -14.31 -7.86
CA ASP A 60 -7.82 -15.31 -7.58
C ASP A 60 -6.45 -14.83 -8.09
N ALA A 61 -6.40 -14.24 -9.30
CA ALA A 61 -5.19 -13.68 -9.86
C ALA A 61 -4.62 -12.50 -9.05
N VAL A 62 -5.47 -11.68 -8.45
CA VAL A 62 -5.03 -10.62 -7.50
C VAL A 62 -4.30 -11.24 -6.32
N VAL A 63 -4.84 -12.31 -5.74
CA VAL A 63 -4.22 -13.02 -4.61
C VAL A 63 -2.94 -13.76 -5.05
N ASP A 64 -2.98 -14.41 -6.20
CA ASP A 64 -1.86 -15.23 -6.68
C ASP A 64 -0.66 -14.38 -7.13
N TYR A 65 -0.88 -13.23 -7.75
CA TYR A 65 0.18 -12.52 -8.49
C TYR A 65 0.52 -11.12 -7.98
N LEU A 66 -0.37 -10.39 -7.30
CA LEU A 66 -0.02 -9.07 -6.78
C LEU A 66 0.85 -9.16 -5.52
N PRO A 67 1.79 -8.21 -5.32
CA PRO A 67 2.64 -8.20 -4.14
C PRO A 67 1.85 -7.90 -2.86
N SER A 68 2.13 -8.64 -1.81
CA SER A 68 1.75 -8.29 -0.45
C SER A 68 2.72 -7.25 0.14
N PRO A 69 2.40 -6.60 1.26
CA PRO A 69 3.35 -5.73 1.95
C PRO A 69 4.66 -6.41 2.34
N LEU A 70 4.67 -7.75 2.47
CA LEU A 70 5.86 -8.55 2.80
C LEU A 70 6.75 -8.87 1.60
N ASP A 71 6.21 -8.75 0.38
CA ASP A 71 6.94 -9.03 -0.86
C ASP A 71 7.77 -7.81 -1.33
N ILE A 72 7.50 -6.62 -0.76
CA ILE A 72 8.18 -5.38 -1.13
C ILE A 72 9.29 -5.03 -0.12
N PRO A 73 10.37 -4.33 -0.57
CA PRO A 73 11.42 -3.92 0.34
C PRO A 73 10.92 -2.96 1.42
N PRO A 74 11.67 -2.82 2.54
CA PRO A 74 11.37 -1.85 3.58
C PRO A 74 11.19 -0.44 3.01
N ILE A 75 10.21 0.30 3.52
CA ILE A 75 9.95 1.66 3.05
C ILE A 75 11.04 2.61 3.56
N PRO A 76 11.72 3.35 2.67
CA PRO A 76 12.69 4.35 3.08
C PRO A 76 12.03 5.63 3.58
N GLY A 77 12.72 6.32 4.46
CA GLY A 77 12.38 7.65 4.96
C GLY A 77 13.60 8.31 5.60
N ILE A 78 13.39 9.44 6.23
CA ILE A 78 14.43 10.22 6.90
C ILE A 78 14.01 10.43 8.36
N ASP A 79 14.93 10.26 9.29
CA ASP A 79 14.70 10.67 10.68
C ASP A 79 14.72 12.21 10.75
N PRO A 80 13.61 12.87 11.13
CA PRO A 80 13.52 14.32 11.12
C PRO A 80 14.39 15.01 12.19
N ASN A 81 15.01 14.26 13.10
CA ASN A 81 15.90 14.80 14.14
C ASN A 81 17.38 14.72 13.75
N THR A 82 17.77 13.69 13.01
CA THR A 82 19.19 13.42 12.67
C THR A 82 19.51 13.65 11.19
N ASP A 83 18.47 13.79 10.33
CA ASP A 83 18.59 13.84 8.87
C ASP A 83 19.20 12.55 8.26
N GLU A 84 19.23 11.46 9.00
CA GLU A 84 19.76 10.17 8.55
C GLU A 84 18.66 9.32 7.87
N GLU A 85 19.06 8.47 6.95
CA GLU A 85 18.16 7.50 6.34
C GLU A 85 17.63 6.51 7.38
N ALA A 86 16.35 6.28 7.34
CA ALA A 86 15.65 5.34 8.19
C ALA A 86 14.75 4.43 7.34
N PHE A 87 14.53 3.20 7.79
CA PHE A 87 13.72 2.22 7.10
C PHE A 87 12.62 1.69 8.02
N ARG A 88 11.48 1.30 7.44
CA ARG A 88 10.41 0.60 8.16
C ARG A 88 10.02 -0.66 7.40
N HIS A 89 9.91 -1.75 8.14
CA HIS A 89 9.42 -3.03 7.63
C HIS A 89 7.90 -3.13 7.83
N ALA A 90 7.24 -3.90 6.99
CA ALA A 90 5.81 -4.20 7.14
C ALA A 90 5.61 -5.22 8.28
N ASP A 91 5.89 -4.82 9.51
CA ASP A 91 5.73 -5.61 10.73
C ASP A 91 4.90 -4.81 11.74
N ASP A 92 3.88 -5.46 12.33
CA ASP A 92 2.98 -4.86 13.32
C ASP A 92 3.68 -4.47 14.64
N LYS A 93 4.86 -5.02 14.89
CA LYS A 93 5.67 -4.76 16.10
C LYS A 93 6.65 -3.60 15.92
N GLU A 94 6.85 -3.14 14.69
CA GLU A 94 7.68 -1.98 14.41
C GLU A 94 7.02 -0.68 14.93
N PRO A 95 7.77 0.41 15.08
CA PRO A 95 7.20 1.72 15.35
C PRO A 95 6.21 2.11 14.26
N PHE A 96 5.07 2.67 14.67
CA PHE A 96 4.03 3.07 13.73
C PHE A 96 4.54 4.09 12.71
N SER A 97 4.25 3.85 11.44
CA SER A 97 4.39 4.83 10.37
C SER A 97 3.31 4.65 9.31
N ALA A 98 2.76 5.75 8.84
CA ALA A 98 1.73 5.80 7.82
C ALA A 98 1.87 7.06 6.97
N LEU A 99 1.39 7.02 5.74
CA LEU A 99 1.32 8.16 4.83
C LEU A 99 -0.13 8.54 4.59
N ALA A 100 -0.49 9.79 4.84
CA ALA A 100 -1.77 10.38 4.47
C ALA A 100 -1.75 10.69 2.97
N PHE A 101 -2.54 9.97 2.17
CA PHE A 101 -2.48 10.10 0.71
C PHE A 101 -3.70 10.80 0.09
N LYS A 102 -4.79 10.95 0.85
CA LYS A 102 -6.00 11.60 0.35
C LYS A 102 -6.78 12.23 1.49
N ILE A 103 -7.34 13.41 1.24
CA ILE A 103 -8.29 14.09 2.13
C ILE A 103 -9.62 14.20 1.41
N ALA A 104 -10.70 13.88 2.12
CA ALA A 104 -12.06 14.07 1.66
C ALA A 104 -12.87 14.84 2.72
N THR A 105 -13.83 15.62 2.29
CA THR A 105 -14.79 16.28 3.19
C THR A 105 -16.08 15.50 3.19
N ASP A 106 -16.58 15.21 4.37
CA ASP A 106 -17.83 14.52 4.60
C ASP A 106 -18.81 15.44 5.33
N PRO A 107 -20.09 15.52 4.89
CA PRO A 107 -21.08 16.42 5.48
C PRO A 107 -21.39 16.15 6.97
N PHE A 108 -21.16 14.90 7.43
CA PHE A 108 -21.56 14.46 8.77
C PHE A 108 -20.40 14.38 9.75
N VAL A 109 -19.21 14.01 9.27
CA VAL A 109 -18.03 13.78 10.14
C VAL A 109 -16.91 14.77 9.89
N GLY A 110 -17.07 15.67 8.91
CA GLY A 110 -16.07 16.67 8.56
C GLY A 110 -14.93 16.09 7.72
N GLN A 111 -13.70 16.42 8.08
CA GLN A 111 -12.54 15.96 7.32
C GLN A 111 -12.22 14.49 7.60
N ILE A 112 -12.10 13.73 6.52
CA ILE A 112 -11.68 12.33 6.53
C ILE A 112 -10.33 12.24 5.84
N ILE A 113 -9.33 11.68 6.52
CA ILE A 113 -7.97 11.54 6.02
C ILE A 113 -7.68 10.07 5.77
N PHE A 114 -7.49 9.71 4.50
CA PHE A 114 -7.11 8.37 4.10
C PHE A 114 -5.60 8.20 4.25
N PHE A 115 -5.18 7.13 4.91
CA PHE A 115 -3.79 6.82 5.14
C PHE A 115 -3.50 5.34 4.92
N ARG A 116 -2.26 5.03 4.51
CA ARG A 116 -1.73 3.67 4.44
C ARG A 116 -0.72 3.46 5.55
N VAL A 117 -0.91 2.39 6.31
CA VAL A 117 0.06 1.97 7.34
C VAL A 117 1.20 1.21 6.67
N TYR A 118 2.43 1.65 6.87
CA TYR A 118 3.62 0.98 6.36
C TYR A 118 4.30 0.11 7.42
N SER A 119 4.23 0.50 8.69
CA SER A 119 4.77 -0.27 9.81
C SER A 119 3.98 -0.06 11.09
N GLY A 120 4.09 -1.00 11.99
CA GLY A 120 3.43 -0.95 13.28
C GLY A 120 1.92 -1.06 13.22
N SER A 121 1.27 -0.61 14.27
CA SER A 121 -0.19 -0.58 14.39
C SER A 121 -0.64 0.65 15.16
N ILE A 122 -1.88 1.09 14.95
CA ILE A 122 -2.46 2.24 15.66
C ILE A 122 -3.90 1.96 16.08
N GLU A 123 -4.28 2.43 17.25
CA GLU A 123 -5.63 2.28 17.81
C GLU A 123 -6.41 3.60 17.73
N ALA A 124 -7.71 3.51 17.57
CA ALA A 124 -8.60 4.66 17.65
C ALA A 124 -8.47 5.32 19.04
N GLY A 125 -8.47 6.64 19.06
CA GLY A 125 -8.24 7.43 20.28
C GLY A 125 -6.77 7.72 20.61
N SER A 126 -5.82 7.06 19.93
CA SER A 126 -4.37 7.27 20.10
C SER A 126 -3.88 8.59 19.50
N TYR A 127 -2.64 8.93 19.85
CA TYR A 127 -1.94 10.07 19.28
C TYR A 127 -0.92 9.61 18.26
N VAL A 128 -0.76 10.38 17.19
CA VAL A 128 0.29 10.25 16.19
C VAL A 128 1.11 11.55 16.14
N TYR A 129 2.37 11.41 15.79
CA TYR A 129 3.26 12.53 15.55
C TYR A 129 3.31 12.86 14.06
N ASN A 130 3.18 14.12 13.70
CA ASN A 130 3.32 14.61 12.34
C ASN A 130 4.66 15.37 12.22
N PRO A 131 5.68 14.83 11.55
CA PRO A 131 7.01 15.43 11.45
C PRO A 131 7.00 16.81 10.79
N ARG A 132 6.13 17.04 9.79
CA ARG A 132 6.02 18.34 9.10
C ARG A 132 5.59 19.46 10.05
N THR A 133 4.58 19.22 10.85
CA THR A 133 4.05 20.22 11.81
C THR A 133 4.79 20.22 13.14
N ARG A 134 5.55 19.13 13.41
CA ARG A 134 6.19 18.85 14.70
C ARG A 134 5.20 18.78 15.88
N ASN A 135 3.95 18.42 15.59
CA ASN A 135 2.88 18.33 16.56
C ASN A 135 2.31 16.91 16.65
N LYS A 136 1.72 16.62 17.80
CA LYS A 136 0.89 15.43 18.00
C LYS A 136 -0.55 15.74 17.62
N GLU A 137 -1.15 14.83 16.89
CA GLU A 137 -2.57 14.86 16.57
C GLU A 137 -3.26 13.61 17.11
N ARG A 138 -4.51 13.77 17.54
CA ARG A 138 -5.31 12.65 18.03
C ARG A 138 -6.14 12.05 16.90
N ILE A 139 -6.01 10.76 16.65
CA ILE A 139 -6.94 10.00 15.82
C ILE A 139 -8.20 9.74 16.64
N GLY A 140 -9.29 10.41 16.32
CA GLY A 140 -10.55 10.22 17.04
C GLY A 140 -11.18 8.86 16.75
N ARG A 141 -11.45 8.59 15.48
CA ARG A 141 -11.99 7.33 14.97
C ARG A 141 -11.19 6.85 13.77
N ILE A 142 -11.14 5.53 13.62
CA ILE A 142 -10.57 4.88 12.43
C ILE A 142 -11.71 4.16 11.69
N LEU A 143 -11.79 4.39 10.40
CA LEU A 143 -12.81 3.83 9.53
C LEU A 143 -12.17 2.96 8.44
N ARG A 144 -12.72 1.78 8.23
CA ARG A 144 -12.49 0.97 7.03
C ARG A 144 -13.59 1.30 6.03
N MET A 145 -13.18 1.66 4.82
CA MET A 145 -14.12 2.10 3.79
C MET A 145 -14.40 0.96 2.80
N HIS A 146 -15.67 0.67 2.59
CA HIS A 146 -16.16 -0.26 1.59
C HIS A 146 -17.08 0.51 0.64
N ALA A 147 -16.52 1.11 -0.41
CA ALA A 147 -17.20 2.08 -1.27
C ALA A 147 -17.81 3.23 -0.43
N ASN A 148 -19.14 3.32 -0.32
CA ASN A 148 -19.82 4.33 0.50
C ASN A 148 -20.07 3.88 1.96
N ASP A 149 -19.90 2.59 2.25
CA ASP A 149 -20.12 2.07 3.59
C ASP A 149 -18.89 2.27 4.47
N ARG A 150 -19.12 2.55 5.74
CA ARG A 150 -18.08 2.86 6.73
C ARG A 150 -18.19 1.88 7.88
N GLU A 151 -17.12 1.15 8.10
CA GLU A 151 -16.97 0.29 9.25
C GLU A 151 -16.01 0.94 10.25
N GLU A 152 -16.47 1.23 11.47
CA GLU A 152 -15.59 1.73 12.51
C GLU A 152 -14.75 0.58 13.08
N VAL A 153 -13.44 0.74 13.04
CA VAL A 153 -12.49 -0.27 13.53
C VAL A 153 -11.69 0.28 14.70
N LYS A 154 -11.36 -0.61 15.64
CA LYS A 154 -10.60 -0.23 16.84
C LYS A 154 -9.12 -0.07 16.57
N LYS A 155 -8.57 -0.84 15.63
CA LYS A 155 -7.14 -0.92 15.38
C LYS A 155 -6.89 -1.25 13.92
N VAL A 156 -5.78 -0.74 13.37
CA VAL A 156 -5.26 -1.09 12.04
C VAL A 156 -3.79 -1.42 12.12
N PHE A 157 -3.31 -2.21 11.16
CA PHE A 157 -2.02 -2.87 11.15
C PHE A 157 -1.21 -2.52 9.90
N ALA A 158 0.07 -2.91 9.89
CA ALA A 158 0.96 -2.73 8.76
C ALA A 158 0.36 -3.30 7.45
N GLY A 159 0.43 -2.52 6.37
CA GLY A 159 -0.13 -2.87 5.06
C GLY A 159 -1.58 -2.44 4.82
N GLU A 160 -2.35 -2.13 5.87
CA GLU A 160 -3.74 -1.72 5.73
C GLU A 160 -3.89 -0.27 5.25
N ILE A 161 -5.00 -0.02 4.56
CA ILE A 161 -5.49 1.31 4.21
C ILE A 161 -6.73 1.59 5.06
N ALA A 162 -6.73 2.74 5.72
CA ALA A 162 -7.84 3.18 6.54
C ALA A 162 -8.10 4.69 6.40
N ALA A 163 -9.15 5.16 7.03
CA ALA A 163 -9.46 6.57 7.10
C ALA A 163 -9.54 7.03 8.56
N ALA A 164 -8.95 8.18 8.88
CA ALA A 164 -8.98 8.79 10.19
C ALA A 164 -9.91 9.99 10.22
N VAL A 165 -10.61 10.15 11.34
CA VAL A 165 -11.38 11.35 11.69
C VAL A 165 -10.77 11.96 12.95
N GLY A 166 -10.60 13.28 12.96
CA GLY A 166 -10.11 14.02 14.12
C GLY A 166 -8.72 14.64 13.95
N LEU A 167 -8.00 14.29 12.89
CA LEU A 167 -6.76 14.97 12.50
C LEU A 167 -7.12 16.36 11.92
N LYS A 168 -6.46 17.42 12.39
CA LYS A 168 -6.82 18.81 12.03
C LYS A 168 -5.79 19.49 11.13
N ASP A 169 -4.51 19.19 11.36
CA ASP A 169 -3.39 19.87 10.71
C ASP A 169 -2.72 18.99 9.63
N THR A 170 -3.13 17.72 9.56
CA THR A 170 -2.63 16.75 8.57
C THR A 170 -3.14 17.09 7.18
N ILE A 171 -2.22 17.18 6.23
CA ILE A 171 -2.52 17.38 4.80
C ILE A 171 -2.11 16.15 3.97
N THR A 172 -2.49 16.14 2.70
CA THR A 172 -2.07 15.08 1.77
C THR A 172 -0.54 15.06 1.68
N SER A 173 0.02 13.84 1.70
CA SER A 173 1.47 13.56 1.72
C SER A 173 2.16 13.71 3.07
N ASP A 174 1.42 14.02 4.14
CA ASP A 174 2.01 14.02 5.48
C ASP A 174 2.25 12.59 5.98
N THR A 175 3.36 12.44 6.69
CA THR A 175 3.66 11.23 7.47
C THR A 175 3.02 11.34 8.84
N LEU A 176 2.43 10.24 9.29
CA LEU A 176 1.94 10.04 10.66
C LEU A 176 2.77 8.93 11.29
N CYS A 177 3.46 9.19 12.38
CA CYS A 177 4.39 8.20 12.96
C CYS A 177 4.39 8.20 14.49
N ASP A 178 5.16 7.27 15.06
CA ASP A 178 5.47 7.23 16.49
C ASP A 178 6.47 8.35 16.82
N GLU A 179 6.17 9.14 17.83
CA GLU A 179 7.05 10.23 18.30
C GLU A 179 8.39 9.73 18.87
N ALA A 180 8.40 8.56 19.52
CA ALA A 180 9.62 8.01 20.12
C ALA A 180 10.66 7.55 19.08
N LYS A 181 10.19 7.21 17.89
CA LYS A 181 11.02 6.81 16.74
C LYS A 181 10.46 7.44 15.46
N PRO A 182 10.61 8.76 15.30
CA PRO A 182 10.00 9.46 14.19
C PRO A 182 10.65 9.07 12.86
N ILE A 183 9.88 9.16 11.81
CA ILE A 183 10.32 9.02 10.43
C ILE A 183 9.50 9.95 9.55
N GLU A 184 10.11 10.56 8.56
CA GLU A 184 9.43 11.25 7.47
C GLU A 184 9.54 10.38 6.21
N LEU A 185 8.42 9.85 5.74
CA LEU A 185 8.34 9.06 4.52
C LEU A 185 8.42 9.97 3.30
N ASN A 186 8.84 9.41 2.16
CA ASN A 186 8.92 10.16 0.91
C ASN A 186 7.57 10.78 0.57
N ARG A 187 7.57 12.09 0.33
CA ARG A 187 6.38 12.84 -0.03
C ARG A 187 5.94 12.54 -1.46
N ILE A 188 4.63 12.59 -1.68
CA ILE A 188 4.05 12.54 -3.01
C ILE A 188 4.39 13.86 -3.70
N VAL A 189 5.08 13.80 -4.84
CA VAL A 189 5.41 14.99 -5.63
C VAL A 189 4.23 15.34 -6.51
N PHE A 190 3.64 16.49 -6.25
CA PHE A 190 2.58 17.04 -7.10
C PHE A 190 3.19 18.02 -8.11
N PRO A 191 2.71 18.04 -9.37
CA PRO A 191 3.12 19.06 -10.31
C PRO A 191 2.69 20.46 -9.81
N GLU A 192 3.52 21.47 -10.05
CA GLU A 192 3.16 22.84 -9.70
C GLU A 192 1.93 23.29 -10.50
N PRO A 193 0.94 23.92 -9.85
CA PRO A 193 -0.26 24.38 -10.53
C PRO A 193 0.09 25.55 -11.47
N VAL A 194 -0.31 25.45 -12.72
CA VAL A 194 -0.06 26.50 -13.75
C VAL A 194 -1.06 27.66 -13.67
N ILE A 195 -2.20 27.48 -12.98
CA ILE A 195 -3.27 28.49 -12.83
C ILE A 195 -3.83 28.41 -11.42
N SER A 196 -4.01 29.57 -10.78
CA SER A 196 -4.74 29.70 -9.51
C SER A 196 -6.11 30.29 -9.78
N LEU A 197 -7.16 29.62 -9.32
CA LEU A 197 -8.54 30.12 -9.36
C LEU A 197 -8.98 30.46 -7.92
N ARG A 198 -9.59 31.64 -7.77
CA ARG A 198 -10.24 32.01 -6.51
C ARG A 198 -11.69 31.49 -6.55
N VAL A 199 -12.06 30.67 -5.61
CA VAL A 199 -13.43 30.16 -5.41
C VAL A 199 -14.13 31.00 -4.35
#